data_895d8af8538083bde5469b4c7f588064
#
_entry.id   895d8af8538083bde5469b4c7f588064
#
_cell.length_a   1.000
_cell.length_b   1.000
_cell.length_c   1.000
_cell.angle_alpha   90.00
_cell.angle_beta   90.00
_cell.angle_gamma   90.00
#
_symmetry.space_group_name_H-M   'P 1'
#
loop_
_entity.id
_entity.type
_entity.pdbx_description
1 polymer ?
#
loop_
_entity_poly.entity_id
_entity_poly.type
_entity_poly.pdbx_seq_one_letter_code
_entity_poly.pdbx_strand_id
1 'polypeptide(L)'
;MKKWMTFLCILLLCSSQTLLPVSATPAKSVSSTPRQTQITVRTATNFKTESDVKKFVQLASKYKISVIYLNVKQDEDDEVPSGYVYYKSKVAPIAKGYRNFDVLKSMIKEAHKKSIKVYAWVPQFHDRAALKKYPNAQMKTLVGKKTVAYNQNGEYFVNPLNKKIQKYEISILKEIAKKYDVDGIFLDWLRFDDYKMDLSKSTRNAFKKKSGYDPITISFSTNNAKRRQWNSWRTSQLASYVKQASRSVRQTKKDILLGVFILPPEFTECGQDVGKFKSYIDVVLPMSYYKDWDFTPSWVYGKNSGILYDTQKKAKNTSIIPTFDLPSSTQKDSYKTIFKKTQKNYPKIKCINYFIYGKWKESHFKKIVYY
;
A
#
# COMPACT_ATOMS: atom_id res chain seq x y z
N MET A 1 -79.63 6.96 19.62
CA MET A 1 -78.55 7.96 19.62
C MET A 1 -77.28 7.25 19.19
N LYS A 2 -76.90 7.38 17.92
CA LYS A 2 -75.65 6.70 17.33
C LYS A 2 -74.48 7.66 17.48
N LYS A 3 -73.42 7.24 18.19
CA LYS A 3 -72.17 7.96 18.24
C LYS A 3 -71.24 7.44 17.09
N TRP A 4 -70.85 8.37 16.23
CA TRP A 4 -69.89 8.15 15.19
C TRP A 4 -68.50 8.28 15.78
N MET A 5 -67.64 7.23 15.63
CA MET A 5 -66.20 7.27 15.89
C MET A 5 -65.50 7.49 14.57
N THR A 6 -64.86 8.65 14.42
CA THR A 6 -64.01 9.00 13.29
C THR A 6 -62.64 8.39 13.50
N PHE A 7 -62.23 7.43 12.65
CA PHE A 7 -60.87 6.89 12.61
C PHE A 7 -59.97 7.84 11.80
N LEU A 8 -58.99 8.43 12.46
CA LEU A 8 -57.95 9.25 11.83
C LEU A 8 -56.82 8.30 11.38
N CYS A 9 -56.73 8.00 10.06
CA CYS A 9 -55.57 7.29 9.48
C CYS A 9 -54.38 8.25 9.39
N ILE A 10 -53.39 8.04 10.25
CA ILE A 10 -52.08 8.69 10.10
C ILE A 10 -51.30 7.90 9.06
N LEU A 11 -51.15 8.46 7.85
CA LEU A 11 -50.22 7.95 6.82
C LEU A 11 -48.79 8.28 7.25
N LEU A 12 -48.06 7.28 7.74
CA LEU A 12 -46.59 7.31 7.87
C LEU A 12 -45.99 7.22 6.48
N LEU A 13 -45.58 8.35 5.92
CA LEU A 13 -44.71 8.42 4.75
C LEU A 13 -43.32 7.93 5.15
N CYS A 14 -43.02 6.63 4.94
CA CYS A 14 -41.68 6.13 4.91
C CYS A 14 -40.97 6.67 3.65
N SER A 15 -40.21 7.75 3.81
CA SER A 15 -39.25 8.18 2.78
C SER A 15 -38.12 7.16 2.66
N SER A 16 -38.25 6.24 1.71
CA SER A 16 -37.15 5.39 1.26
C SER A 16 -36.10 6.27 0.58
N GLN A 17 -35.06 6.65 1.32
CA GLN A 17 -33.87 7.22 0.72
C GLN A 17 -33.21 6.12 -0.13
N THR A 18 -33.44 6.12 -1.43
CA THR A 18 -32.68 5.37 -2.40
C THR A 18 -31.24 5.87 -2.38
N LEU A 19 -30.35 5.10 -1.77
CA LEU A 19 -28.91 5.28 -1.90
C LEU A 19 -28.55 5.08 -3.37
N LEU A 20 -28.37 6.19 -4.09
CA LEU A 20 -27.82 6.18 -5.43
C LEU A 20 -26.47 5.46 -5.41
N PRO A 21 -26.20 4.54 -6.33
CA PRO A 21 -24.89 3.93 -6.43
C PRO A 21 -23.86 5.03 -6.72
N VAL A 22 -22.86 5.17 -5.84
CA VAL A 22 -21.70 6.03 -6.10
C VAL A 22 -21.01 5.45 -7.34
N SER A 23 -21.22 6.10 -8.48
CA SER A 23 -20.54 5.79 -9.74
C SER A 23 -19.03 5.81 -9.47
N ALA A 24 -18.35 4.70 -9.73
CA ALA A 24 -16.89 4.65 -9.71
C ALA A 24 -16.39 5.64 -10.78
N THR A 25 -15.74 6.71 -10.36
CA THR A 25 -15.09 7.64 -11.29
C THR A 25 -14.09 6.83 -12.11
N PRO A 26 -14.13 6.84 -13.46
CA PRO A 26 -13.19 6.09 -14.25
C PRO A 26 -11.77 6.58 -13.97
N ALA A 27 -10.86 5.64 -13.77
CA ALA A 27 -9.44 5.92 -13.60
C ALA A 27 -8.96 6.83 -14.73
N LYS A 28 -8.37 7.98 -14.40
CA LYS A 28 -7.78 8.88 -15.41
C LYS A 28 -6.80 8.08 -16.24
N SER A 29 -7.01 8.00 -17.54
CA SER A 29 -6.16 7.24 -18.46
C SER A 29 -4.75 7.81 -18.47
N VAL A 30 -3.77 7.01 -18.09
CA VAL A 30 -2.32 7.37 -18.18
C VAL A 30 -1.82 7.29 -19.64
N SER A 31 -2.68 7.22 -20.63
CA SER A 31 -2.33 6.85 -22.00
C SER A 31 -1.54 7.90 -22.79
N SER A 32 -1.53 9.16 -22.38
CA SER A 32 -0.77 10.25 -23.03
C SER A 32 0.50 10.68 -22.28
N THR A 33 0.79 10.05 -21.14
CA THR A 33 1.96 10.42 -20.31
C THR A 33 3.24 9.93 -20.96
N PRO A 34 4.27 10.79 -21.14
CA PRO A 34 5.58 10.35 -21.60
C PRO A 34 6.17 9.33 -20.62
N ARG A 35 7.09 8.49 -21.09
CA ARG A 35 7.77 7.51 -20.23
C ARG A 35 8.52 8.21 -19.12
N GLN A 36 8.42 7.70 -17.91
CA GLN A 36 8.94 8.33 -16.72
C GLN A 36 9.66 7.34 -15.82
N THR A 37 10.76 7.80 -15.23
CA THR A 37 11.48 7.11 -14.18
C THR A 37 11.18 7.79 -12.85
N GLN A 38 10.81 6.98 -11.87
CA GLN A 38 10.39 7.40 -10.54
C GLN A 38 11.29 6.73 -9.49
N ILE A 39 11.32 7.26 -8.28
CA ILE A 39 12.13 6.68 -7.18
C ILE A 39 11.36 6.64 -5.87
N THR A 40 11.62 5.60 -5.09
CA THR A 40 11.14 5.42 -3.70
C THR A 40 12.33 5.53 -2.76
N VAL A 41 12.19 6.31 -1.69
CA VAL A 41 13.29 6.60 -0.76
C VAL A 41 12.82 6.65 0.69
N ARG A 42 13.64 6.10 1.61
CA ARG A 42 13.42 6.13 3.04
C ARG A 42 13.82 7.45 3.66
N THR A 43 13.03 7.95 4.60
CA THR A 43 13.27 9.22 5.28
C THR A 43 14.33 9.10 6.37
N ALA A 44 14.21 8.13 7.29
CA ALA A 44 15.05 8.06 8.49
C ALA A 44 16.55 8.00 8.17
N THR A 45 16.91 7.22 7.18
CA THR A 45 18.30 7.06 6.73
C THR A 45 18.83 8.28 5.97
N ASN A 46 17.94 9.08 5.32
CA ASN A 46 18.35 10.02 4.29
C ASN A 46 18.20 11.49 4.63
N PHE A 47 17.16 11.90 5.37
CA PHE A 47 16.79 13.30 5.50
C PHE A 47 16.72 13.72 6.97
N LYS A 48 17.77 14.35 7.46
CA LYS A 48 17.82 14.90 8.82
C LYS A 48 17.67 16.42 8.83
N THR A 49 17.90 17.08 7.68
CA THR A 49 17.89 18.53 7.52
C THR A 49 17.22 18.96 6.21
N GLU A 50 16.85 20.25 6.10
CA GLU A 50 16.39 20.82 4.83
C GLU A 50 17.48 20.76 3.74
N SER A 51 18.75 20.86 4.13
CA SER A 51 19.87 20.74 3.19
C SER A 51 19.92 19.37 2.53
N ASP A 52 19.66 18.30 3.30
CA ASP A 52 19.61 16.93 2.74
C ASP A 52 18.52 16.81 1.69
N VAL A 53 17.34 17.36 1.98
CA VAL A 53 16.19 17.37 1.03
C VAL A 53 16.55 18.17 -0.23
N LYS A 54 17.11 19.37 -0.10
CA LYS A 54 17.51 20.20 -1.25
C LYS A 54 18.52 19.50 -2.15
N LYS A 55 19.58 18.92 -1.58
CA LYS A 55 20.60 18.16 -2.33
C LYS A 55 19.99 16.99 -3.07
N PHE A 56 19.12 16.23 -2.42
CA PHE A 56 18.44 15.09 -3.03
C PHE A 56 17.55 15.51 -4.21
N VAL A 57 16.72 16.54 -4.03
CA VAL A 57 15.84 17.06 -5.08
C VAL A 57 16.63 17.63 -6.26
N GLN A 58 17.77 18.30 -6.01
CA GLN A 58 18.66 18.77 -7.07
C GLN A 58 19.17 17.61 -7.92
N LEU A 59 19.61 16.51 -7.28
CA LEU A 59 20.04 15.33 -8.01
C LEU A 59 18.87 14.63 -8.74
N ALA A 60 17.72 14.48 -8.08
CA ALA A 60 16.53 13.92 -8.73
C ALA A 60 16.16 14.71 -10.00
N SER A 61 16.22 16.06 -9.94
CA SER A 61 15.99 16.93 -11.09
C SER A 61 17.08 16.76 -12.17
N LYS A 62 18.37 16.77 -11.78
CA LYS A 62 19.50 16.55 -12.68
C LYS A 62 19.35 15.23 -13.45
N TYR A 63 18.87 14.20 -12.79
CA TYR A 63 18.65 12.86 -13.35
C TYR A 63 17.22 12.62 -13.83
N LYS A 64 16.45 13.68 -14.12
CA LYS A 64 15.13 13.64 -14.76
C LYS A 64 14.13 12.69 -14.06
N ILE A 65 14.20 12.59 -12.75
CA ILE A 65 13.21 11.88 -11.94
C ILE A 65 11.92 12.70 -11.92
N SER A 66 10.80 12.05 -12.22
CA SER A 66 9.51 12.73 -12.31
C SER A 66 8.67 12.64 -11.03
N VAL A 67 8.94 11.64 -10.20
CA VAL A 67 8.19 11.35 -8.96
C VAL A 67 9.12 10.83 -7.88
N ILE A 68 8.90 11.31 -6.65
CA ILE A 68 9.53 10.81 -5.43
C ILE A 68 8.44 10.19 -4.55
N TYR A 69 8.53 8.89 -4.27
CA TYR A 69 7.76 8.21 -3.22
C TYR A 69 8.55 8.35 -1.92
N LEU A 70 8.08 9.23 -1.05
CA LEU A 70 8.75 9.52 0.21
C LEU A 70 8.16 8.68 1.34
N ASN A 71 8.98 7.91 2.04
CA ASN A 71 8.57 7.24 3.27
C ASN A 71 8.18 8.29 4.33
N VAL A 72 6.91 8.34 4.70
CA VAL A 72 6.38 9.31 5.69
C VAL A 72 5.98 8.67 7.01
N LYS A 73 5.86 7.34 7.03
CA LYS A 73 5.63 6.52 8.23
C LYS A 73 6.57 5.32 8.17
N GLN A 74 7.27 5.05 9.26
CA GLN A 74 8.27 4.00 9.33
C GLN A 74 7.64 2.60 9.35
N ASP A 75 8.25 1.66 8.64
CA ASP A 75 8.14 0.21 8.82
C ASP A 75 9.28 -0.31 9.74
N GLU A 76 9.52 -1.62 9.80
CA GLU A 76 10.59 -2.18 10.64
C GLU A 76 11.97 -2.28 9.94
N ASP A 77 12.08 -1.84 8.68
CA ASP A 77 13.29 -2.01 7.89
C ASP A 77 14.30 -0.85 8.02
N ASP A 78 14.17 0.03 9.01
CA ASP A 78 15.05 1.19 9.21
C ASP A 78 15.29 1.43 10.72
N GLU A 79 16.14 2.39 11.05
CA GLU A 79 16.60 2.72 12.40
C GLU A 79 15.50 3.11 13.39
N VAL A 80 14.38 3.61 12.90
CA VAL A 80 13.25 4.06 13.72
C VAL A 80 12.22 2.96 13.84
N PRO A 81 11.67 2.68 15.04
CA PRO A 81 10.60 1.69 15.17
C PRO A 81 9.40 2.00 14.27
N SER A 82 8.75 0.96 13.75
CA SER A 82 7.60 1.09 12.86
C SER A 82 6.44 1.89 13.48
N GLY A 83 5.69 2.58 12.63
CA GLY A 83 4.54 3.40 13.02
C GLY A 83 4.87 4.83 13.44
N TYR A 84 6.15 5.21 13.60
CA TYR A 84 6.53 6.60 13.80
C TYR A 84 6.55 7.36 12.48
N VAL A 85 6.16 8.66 12.52
CA VAL A 85 6.02 9.49 11.31
C VAL A 85 7.07 10.60 11.27
N TYR A 86 7.35 11.10 10.07
CA TYR A 86 8.39 12.09 9.77
C TYR A 86 7.82 13.47 9.40
N TYR A 87 6.58 13.73 9.79
CA TYR A 87 5.86 14.98 9.55
C TYR A 87 5.13 15.44 10.82
N LYS A 88 4.62 16.66 10.83
CA LYS A 88 3.88 17.21 11.98
C LYS A 88 2.51 16.53 12.10
N SER A 89 2.44 15.44 12.87
CA SER A 89 1.23 14.67 13.11
C SER A 89 0.57 14.98 14.46
N LYS A 90 -0.78 14.91 14.46
CA LYS A 90 -1.62 14.87 15.67
C LYS A 90 -2.20 13.47 15.92
N VAL A 91 -1.99 12.55 14.99
CA VAL A 91 -2.58 11.18 14.99
C VAL A 91 -1.57 10.14 15.42
N ALA A 92 -0.39 10.14 14.80
CA ALA A 92 0.69 9.19 15.03
C ALA A 92 1.86 9.84 15.81
N PRO A 93 2.66 9.07 16.56
CA PRO A 93 3.83 9.59 17.21
C PRO A 93 4.89 10.03 16.19
N ILE A 94 5.47 11.19 16.42
CA ILE A 94 6.54 11.74 15.57
C ILE A 94 7.87 11.11 15.97
N ALA A 95 8.66 10.66 15.01
CA ALA A 95 9.97 10.08 15.21
C ALA A 95 10.93 11.08 15.89
N LYS A 96 11.80 10.57 16.77
CA LYS A 96 12.84 11.37 17.41
C LYS A 96 13.71 12.04 16.33
N GLY A 97 14.00 13.35 16.49
CA GLY A 97 14.74 14.13 15.50
C GLY A 97 13.87 14.84 14.45
N TYR A 98 12.57 14.48 14.34
CA TYR A 98 11.66 15.11 13.38
C TYR A 98 10.58 15.99 14.03
N ARG A 99 10.64 16.17 15.36
CA ARG A 99 9.71 17.07 16.07
C ARG A 99 9.83 18.53 15.62
N ASN A 100 11.03 18.96 15.22
CA ASN A 100 11.31 20.32 14.74
C ASN A 100 11.53 20.40 13.23
N PHE A 101 11.61 19.28 12.54
CA PHE A 101 11.81 19.20 11.10
C PHE A 101 10.70 18.36 10.41
N ASP A 102 9.91 19.02 9.59
CA ASP A 102 8.84 18.37 8.82
C ASP A 102 9.37 18.02 7.42
N VAL A 103 9.81 16.78 7.29
CA VAL A 103 10.43 16.29 6.03
C VAL A 103 9.45 16.32 4.87
N LEU A 104 8.18 15.94 5.11
CA LEU A 104 7.17 15.90 4.05
C LEU A 104 6.91 17.30 3.50
N LYS A 105 6.74 18.30 4.39
CA LYS A 105 6.58 19.69 3.97
C LYS A 105 7.79 20.21 3.19
N SER A 106 9.00 19.91 3.67
CA SER A 106 10.25 20.30 3.01
C SER A 106 10.40 19.64 1.64
N MET A 107 10.11 18.34 1.54
CA MET A 107 10.20 17.59 0.27
C MET A 107 9.23 18.14 -0.77
N ILE A 108 7.97 18.36 -0.41
CA ILE A 108 6.96 18.94 -1.30
C ILE A 108 7.42 20.29 -1.83
N LYS A 109 7.84 21.19 -0.91
CA LYS A 109 8.31 22.54 -1.24
C LYS A 109 9.44 22.52 -2.27
N GLU A 110 10.46 21.69 -2.07
CA GLU A 110 11.63 21.68 -2.94
C GLU A 110 11.38 20.91 -4.25
N ALA A 111 10.64 19.79 -4.21
CA ALA A 111 10.33 18.98 -5.38
C ALA A 111 9.40 19.70 -6.36
N HIS A 112 8.36 20.37 -5.87
CA HIS A 112 7.42 21.12 -6.71
C HIS A 112 8.08 22.28 -7.46
N LYS A 113 9.11 22.94 -6.87
CA LYS A 113 9.93 23.94 -7.58
C LYS A 113 10.65 23.36 -8.82
N LYS A 114 10.82 22.04 -8.86
CA LYS A 114 11.48 21.31 -9.95
C LYS A 114 10.48 20.50 -10.79
N SER A 115 9.19 20.75 -10.63
CA SER A 115 8.10 19.98 -11.28
C SER A 115 8.17 18.47 -11.02
N ILE A 116 8.75 18.07 -9.88
CA ILE A 116 8.81 16.69 -9.40
C ILE A 116 7.64 16.47 -8.45
N LYS A 117 6.83 15.44 -8.72
CA LYS A 117 5.71 15.06 -7.85
C LYS A 117 6.19 14.35 -6.59
N VAL A 118 5.46 14.54 -5.50
CA VAL A 118 5.73 13.88 -4.21
C VAL A 118 4.54 13.00 -3.82
N TYR A 119 4.80 11.71 -3.72
CA TYR A 119 3.83 10.74 -3.23
C TYR A 119 4.22 10.31 -1.82
N ALA A 120 3.27 10.37 -0.89
CA ALA A 120 3.46 9.86 0.45
C ALA A 120 3.42 8.33 0.44
N TRP A 121 4.54 7.69 0.72
CA TRP A 121 4.63 6.24 0.92
C TRP A 121 4.35 5.92 2.39
N VAL A 122 3.27 5.16 2.64
CA VAL A 122 2.70 4.96 3.98
C VAL A 122 2.57 3.46 4.27
N PRO A 123 3.54 2.83 4.95
CA PRO A 123 3.38 1.50 5.52
C PRO A 123 2.15 1.41 6.42
N GLN A 124 1.33 0.35 6.26
CA GLN A 124 0.05 0.23 6.95
C GLN A 124 0.15 -0.62 8.22
N PHE A 125 0.23 -1.93 8.07
CA PHE A 125 0.06 -2.86 9.19
C PHE A 125 1.38 -3.28 9.85
N HIS A 126 2.47 -2.72 9.45
CA HIS A 126 3.78 -2.83 10.09
C HIS A 126 3.90 -1.63 11.06
N ASP A 127 3.36 -1.75 12.28
CA ASP A 127 3.16 -0.62 13.18
C ASP A 127 3.31 -1.00 14.67
N ARG A 128 4.56 -0.96 15.15
CA ARG A 128 4.87 -1.16 16.57
C ARG A 128 4.33 -0.02 17.44
N ALA A 129 4.29 1.20 16.93
CA ALA A 129 3.83 2.36 17.69
C ALA A 129 2.34 2.26 18.02
N ALA A 130 1.52 1.74 17.11
CA ALA A 130 0.09 1.51 17.36
C ALA A 130 -0.14 0.52 18.48
N LEU A 131 0.75 -0.45 18.71
CA LEU A 131 0.61 -1.44 19.78
C LEU A 131 0.73 -0.83 21.18
N LYS A 132 1.44 0.30 21.35
CA LYS A 132 1.45 1.03 22.62
C LYS A 132 0.05 1.52 23.01
N LYS A 133 -0.76 1.93 22.02
CA LYS A 133 -2.15 2.38 22.23
C LYS A 133 -3.17 1.25 22.18
N TYR A 134 -2.89 0.22 21.39
CA TYR A 134 -3.78 -0.89 21.11
C TYR A 134 -3.08 -2.25 21.28
N PRO A 135 -2.62 -2.63 22.49
CA PRO A 135 -1.78 -3.83 22.70
C PRO A 135 -2.47 -5.14 22.25
N ASN A 136 -3.79 -5.21 22.35
CA ASN A 136 -4.56 -6.37 21.90
C ASN A 136 -4.72 -6.45 20.35
N ALA A 137 -4.16 -5.51 19.62
CA ALA A 137 -4.20 -5.48 18.16
C ALA A 137 -3.00 -6.17 17.52
N GLN A 138 -2.03 -6.65 18.28
CA GLN A 138 -0.91 -7.41 17.73
C GLN A 138 -1.41 -8.66 17.01
N MET A 139 -0.93 -8.84 15.78
CA MET A 139 -1.27 -10.00 14.96
C MET A 139 -0.77 -11.28 15.61
N LYS A 140 -1.54 -12.37 15.50
CA LYS A 140 -1.17 -13.67 16.05
C LYS A 140 -0.98 -14.71 14.96
N THR A 141 -0.01 -15.58 15.20
CA THR A 141 0.28 -16.76 14.37
C THR A 141 0.10 -18.05 15.15
N LEU A 142 0.18 -19.18 14.44
CA LEU A 142 0.10 -20.52 15.00
C LEU A 142 1.50 -21.13 15.13
N VAL A 143 1.88 -21.49 16.34
CA VAL A 143 3.08 -22.28 16.63
C VAL A 143 2.66 -23.57 17.34
N GLY A 144 2.87 -24.71 16.70
CA GLY A 144 2.28 -25.98 17.13
C GLY A 144 0.74 -25.88 17.17
N LYS A 145 0.15 -26.07 18.34
CA LYS A 145 -1.30 -25.93 18.58
C LYS A 145 -1.70 -24.61 19.26
N LYS A 146 -0.76 -23.72 19.54
CA LYS A 146 -0.99 -22.47 20.28
C LYS A 146 -0.92 -21.26 19.36
N THR A 147 -1.82 -20.30 19.59
CA THR A 147 -1.73 -18.99 18.97
C THR A 147 -0.87 -18.06 19.82
N VAL A 148 0.20 -17.53 19.23
CA VAL A 148 1.15 -16.63 19.87
C VAL A 148 1.17 -15.28 19.17
N ALA A 149 1.66 -14.23 19.82
CA ALA A 149 1.92 -12.95 19.16
C ALA A 149 2.95 -13.16 18.05
N TYR A 150 2.66 -12.60 16.87
CA TYR A 150 3.64 -12.62 15.79
C TYR A 150 4.75 -11.61 16.08
N ASN A 151 5.95 -12.10 16.11
CA ASN A 151 7.17 -11.33 16.27
C ASN A 151 8.32 -12.12 15.63
N GLN A 152 8.49 -11.96 14.33
CA GLN A 152 9.59 -12.58 13.60
C GLN A 152 10.67 -11.52 13.37
N ASN A 153 11.90 -11.80 13.78
CA ASN A 153 13.04 -10.90 13.62
C ASN A 153 12.82 -9.46 14.18
N GLY A 154 11.98 -9.33 15.20
CA GLY A 154 11.63 -8.01 15.77
C GLY A 154 10.56 -7.25 15.00
N GLU A 155 9.99 -7.81 13.95
CA GLU A 155 8.91 -7.23 13.18
C GLU A 155 7.56 -7.38 13.88
N TYR A 156 6.79 -6.30 13.90
CA TYR A 156 5.49 -6.24 14.58
C TYR A 156 4.39 -5.89 13.60
N PHE A 157 3.47 -6.82 13.42
CA PHE A 157 2.26 -6.58 12.64
C PHE A 157 1.07 -6.29 13.54
N VAL A 158 0.28 -5.28 13.17
CA VAL A 158 -1.04 -5.04 13.73
C VAL A 158 -2.11 -5.70 12.88
N ASN A 159 -3.13 -6.25 13.55
CA ASN A 159 -4.19 -6.97 12.88
C ASN A 159 -5.04 -6.05 11.98
N PRO A 160 -5.02 -6.24 10.64
CA PRO A 160 -5.77 -5.42 9.69
C PRO A 160 -7.29 -5.57 9.83
N LEU A 161 -7.78 -6.57 10.58
CA LEU A 161 -9.19 -6.78 10.86
C LEU A 161 -9.65 -6.03 12.12
N ASN A 162 -8.73 -5.53 12.93
CA ASN A 162 -9.06 -4.77 14.13
C ASN A 162 -9.58 -3.38 13.75
N LYS A 163 -10.84 -3.09 14.10
CA LYS A 163 -11.50 -1.84 13.75
C LYS A 163 -10.85 -0.58 14.32
N LYS A 164 -10.19 -0.67 15.48
CA LYS A 164 -9.44 0.46 16.07
C LYS A 164 -8.19 0.76 15.24
N ILE A 165 -7.49 -0.28 14.79
CA ILE A 165 -6.35 -0.16 13.87
C ILE A 165 -6.78 0.42 12.52
N GLN A 166 -7.86 -0.10 11.92
CA GLN A 166 -8.37 0.43 10.65
C GLN A 166 -8.68 1.94 10.75
N LYS A 167 -9.34 2.37 11.83
CA LYS A 167 -9.63 3.80 12.07
C LYS A 167 -8.35 4.62 12.25
N TYR A 168 -7.38 4.08 12.98
CA TYR A 168 -6.11 4.75 13.25
C TYR A 168 -5.32 4.95 11.96
N GLU A 169 -5.12 3.90 11.16
CA GLU A 169 -4.41 3.98 9.88
C GLU A 169 -5.11 4.93 8.89
N ILE A 170 -6.43 4.84 8.77
CA ILE A 170 -7.20 5.75 7.92
C ILE A 170 -7.08 7.21 8.41
N SER A 171 -6.99 7.45 9.72
CA SER A 171 -6.81 8.79 10.26
C SER A 171 -5.44 9.40 9.88
N ILE A 172 -4.40 8.57 9.80
CA ILE A 172 -3.07 8.98 9.29
C ILE A 172 -3.18 9.41 7.83
N LEU A 173 -3.81 8.59 6.98
CA LEU A 173 -4.01 8.92 5.55
C LEU A 173 -4.81 10.21 5.35
N LYS A 174 -5.88 10.39 6.11
CA LYS A 174 -6.70 11.62 6.10
C LYS A 174 -5.91 12.84 6.56
N GLU A 175 -5.07 12.70 7.59
CA GLU A 175 -4.23 13.79 8.07
C GLU A 175 -3.26 14.24 6.99
N ILE A 176 -2.58 13.31 6.30
CA ILE A 176 -1.68 13.60 5.18
C ILE A 176 -2.46 14.32 4.06
N ALA A 177 -3.57 13.76 3.62
CA ALA A 177 -4.38 14.32 2.54
C ALA A 177 -4.90 15.75 2.84
N LYS A 178 -5.22 16.03 4.11
CA LYS A 178 -5.75 17.33 4.55
C LYS A 178 -4.68 18.40 4.71
N LYS A 179 -3.50 18.02 5.25
CA LYS A 179 -2.48 18.99 5.70
C LYS A 179 -1.41 19.27 4.66
N TYR A 180 -1.20 18.34 3.73
CA TYR A 180 -0.06 18.40 2.81
C TYR A 180 -0.52 18.38 1.37
N ASP A 181 0.17 19.15 0.53
CA ASP A 181 -0.06 19.17 -0.90
C ASP A 181 0.69 18.03 -1.61
N VAL A 182 0.46 16.80 -1.11
CA VAL A 182 0.96 15.60 -1.78
C VAL A 182 0.18 15.34 -3.06
N ASP A 183 0.86 14.86 -4.10
CA ASP A 183 0.26 14.47 -5.38
C ASP A 183 -0.41 13.10 -5.32
N GLY A 184 -0.08 12.28 -4.31
CA GLY A 184 -0.68 10.97 -4.09
C GLY A 184 -0.31 10.36 -2.75
N ILE A 185 -1.05 9.32 -2.38
CA ILE A 185 -0.79 8.46 -1.20
C ILE A 185 -0.65 7.03 -1.67
N PHE A 186 0.43 6.37 -1.26
CA PHE A 186 0.76 5.02 -1.68
C PHE A 186 0.92 4.11 -0.46
N LEU A 187 0.06 3.11 -0.39
CA LEU A 187 0.01 2.17 0.72
C LEU A 187 1.02 1.05 0.51
N ASP A 188 1.72 0.70 1.56
CA ASP A 188 2.61 -0.45 1.60
C ASP A 188 2.33 -1.28 2.85
N TRP A 189 2.96 -2.46 2.98
CA TRP A 189 2.71 -3.39 4.07
C TRP A 189 1.21 -3.66 4.30
N LEU A 190 0.44 -3.61 3.20
CA LEU A 190 -0.98 -3.89 3.16
C LEU A 190 -1.19 -5.40 3.01
N ARG A 191 -0.71 -6.18 3.98
CA ARG A 191 -0.65 -7.62 3.86
C ARG A 191 -0.57 -8.34 5.20
N PHE A 192 -0.70 -9.63 5.13
CA PHE A 192 -0.19 -10.59 6.10
C PHE A 192 1.20 -11.07 5.63
N ASP A 193 1.83 -11.91 6.42
CA ASP A 193 3.14 -12.47 6.08
C ASP A 193 3.08 -13.99 5.84
N ASP A 194 2.05 -14.65 6.33
CA ASP A 194 1.85 -16.10 6.22
C ASP A 194 0.34 -16.45 6.22
N TYR A 195 -0.01 -17.63 5.73
CA TYR A 195 -1.37 -18.18 5.85
C TYR A 195 -1.86 -18.33 7.30
N LYS A 196 -0.95 -18.53 8.26
CA LYS A 196 -1.23 -18.65 9.69
C LYS A 196 -1.50 -17.30 10.39
N MET A 197 -1.83 -16.26 9.65
CA MET A 197 -2.08 -14.91 10.15
C MET A 197 -3.38 -14.33 9.59
N ASP A 198 -4.16 -13.56 10.37
CA ASP A 198 -4.12 -13.37 11.81
C ASP A 198 -5.00 -14.44 12.49
N LEU A 199 -4.47 -15.08 13.51
CA LEU A 199 -5.19 -16.08 14.28
C LEU A 199 -5.53 -15.61 15.71
N SER A 200 -5.74 -14.30 15.92
CA SER A 200 -6.29 -13.78 17.17
C SER A 200 -7.71 -14.29 17.39
N LYS A 201 -8.15 -14.36 18.65
CA LYS A 201 -9.50 -14.86 19.04
C LYS A 201 -10.61 -14.13 18.28
N SER A 202 -10.48 -12.81 18.10
CA SER A 202 -11.47 -12.00 17.36
C SER A 202 -11.57 -12.38 15.88
N THR A 203 -10.44 -12.57 15.21
CA THR A 203 -10.38 -12.99 13.82
C THR A 203 -10.90 -14.39 13.62
N ARG A 204 -10.49 -15.32 14.49
CA ARG A 204 -10.97 -16.70 14.47
C ARG A 204 -12.49 -16.77 14.61
N ASN A 205 -13.06 -16.06 15.58
CA ASN A 205 -14.51 -16.01 15.80
C ASN A 205 -15.25 -15.44 14.60
N ALA A 206 -14.72 -14.35 13.98
CA ALA A 206 -15.32 -13.74 12.81
C ALA A 206 -15.33 -14.69 11.59
N PHE A 207 -14.23 -15.42 11.38
CA PHE A 207 -14.18 -16.43 10.33
C PHE A 207 -15.07 -17.63 10.63
N LYS A 208 -15.03 -18.18 11.86
CA LYS A 208 -15.88 -19.32 12.28
C LYS A 208 -17.36 -19.01 12.09
N LYS A 209 -17.80 -17.79 12.42
CA LYS A 209 -19.20 -17.38 12.20
C LYS A 209 -19.61 -17.49 10.74
N LYS A 210 -18.67 -17.26 9.80
CA LYS A 210 -18.93 -17.30 8.36
C LYS A 210 -18.74 -18.70 7.76
N SER A 211 -17.76 -19.46 8.22
CA SER A 211 -17.31 -20.70 7.60
C SER A 211 -17.84 -21.97 8.30
N GLY A 212 -18.32 -21.85 9.53
CA GLY A 212 -18.73 -22.96 10.38
C GLY A 212 -17.60 -23.64 11.17
N TYR A 213 -16.33 -23.33 10.91
CA TYR A 213 -15.18 -23.94 11.60
C TYR A 213 -14.11 -22.92 11.99
N ASP A 214 -13.30 -23.29 12.99
CA ASP A 214 -12.19 -22.44 13.48
C ASP A 214 -10.98 -22.59 12.54
N PRO A 215 -10.37 -21.48 12.06
CA PRO A 215 -9.23 -21.55 11.15
C PRO A 215 -8.00 -22.22 11.75
N ILE A 216 -7.89 -22.35 13.08
CA ILE A 216 -6.79 -23.09 13.74
C ILE A 216 -6.77 -24.58 13.36
N THR A 217 -7.89 -25.11 12.86
CA THR A 217 -8.00 -26.51 12.43
C THR A 217 -7.56 -26.74 10.98
N ILE A 218 -7.14 -25.68 10.27
CA ILE A 218 -6.72 -25.77 8.88
C ILE A 218 -5.31 -26.35 8.81
N SER A 219 -5.10 -27.29 7.91
CA SER A 219 -3.74 -27.66 7.47
C SER A 219 -3.22 -26.58 6.51
N PHE A 220 -2.32 -25.73 7.02
CA PHE A 220 -1.77 -24.62 6.24
C PHE A 220 -0.65 -25.03 5.27
N SER A 221 -0.04 -26.19 5.46
CA SER A 221 1.05 -26.70 4.60
C SER A 221 0.56 -27.19 3.23
N THR A 222 -0.73 -27.55 3.11
CA THR A 222 -1.30 -28.07 1.88
C THR A 222 -2.29 -27.10 1.23
N ASN A 223 -2.39 -27.11 -0.11
CA ASN A 223 -3.37 -26.30 -0.81
C ASN A 223 -4.75 -26.98 -0.83
N ASN A 224 -5.39 -27.06 0.34
CA ASN A 224 -6.72 -27.64 0.50
C ASN A 224 -7.86 -26.59 0.42
N ALA A 225 -9.10 -27.08 0.33
CA ALA A 225 -10.27 -26.21 0.20
C ALA A 225 -10.45 -25.26 1.39
N LYS A 226 -10.18 -25.70 2.63
CA LYS A 226 -10.29 -24.87 3.82
C LYS A 226 -9.24 -23.73 3.84
N ARG A 227 -7.99 -24.03 3.42
CA ARG A 227 -6.95 -22.97 3.29
C ARG A 227 -7.32 -21.95 2.20
N ARG A 228 -7.84 -22.39 1.05
CA ARG A 228 -8.32 -21.47 0.00
C ARG A 228 -9.48 -20.60 0.47
N GLN A 229 -10.46 -21.19 1.21
CA GLN A 229 -11.58 -20.43 1.77
C GLN A 229 -11.11 -19.39 2.82
N TRP A 230 -10.22 -19.79 3.71
CA TRP A 230 -9.57 -18.89 4.68
C TRP A 230 -8.85 -17.73 3.98
N ASN A 231 -8.02 -18.03 2.99
CA ASN A 231 -7.27 -17.01 2.27
C ASN A 231 -8.20 -16.07 1.48
N SER A 232 -9.23 -16.61 0.82
CA SER A 232 -10.25 -15.80 0.13
C SER A 232 -10.98 -14.86 1.08
N TRP A 233 -11.26 -15.29 2.31
CA TRP A 233 -11.87 -14.44 3.33
C TRP A 233 -10.92 -13.34 3.79
N ARG A 234 -9.65 -13.65 4.10
CA ARG A 234 -8.64 -12.65 4.50
C ARG A 234 -8.45 -11.57 3.43
N THR A 235 -8.29 -11.98 2.18
CA THR A 235 -8.13 -11.04 1.05
C THR A 235 -9.34 -10.12 0.90
N SER A 236 -10.56 -10.62 1.18
CA SER A 236 -11.78 -9.80 1.17
C SER A 236 -11.79 -8.78 2.33
N GLN A 237 -11.20 -9.12 3.50
CA GLN A 237 -11.07 -8.17 4.60
C GLN A 237 -10.11 -7.04 4.26
N LEU A 238 -8.95 -7.34 3.66
CA LEU A 238 -8.00 -6.33 3.17
C LEU A 238 -8.65 -5.44 2.11
N ALA A 239 -9.37 -6.02 1.15
CA ALA A 239 -10.09 -5.24 0.14
C ALA A 239 -11.14 -4.30 0.75
N SER A 240 -11.85 -4.74 1.80
CA SER A 240 -12.78 -3.89 2.56
C SER A 240 -12.06 -2.72 3.25
N TYR A 241 -10.87 -2.95 3.79
CA TYR A 241 -10.04 -1.87 4.34
C TYR A 241 -9.63 -0.87 3.26
N VAL A 242 -9.11 -1.32 2.11
CA VAL A 242 -8.74 -0.45 0.99
C VAL A 242 -9.92 0.40 0.52
N LYS A 243 -11.11 -0.21 0.42
CA LYS A 243 -12.35 0.52 0.10
C LYS A 243 -12.62 1.66 1.09
N GLN A 244 -12.51 1.39 2.40
CA GLN A 244 -12.75 2.39 3.44
C GLN A 244 -11.68 3.49 3.41
N ALA A 245 -10.40 3.13 3.27
CA ALA A 245 -9.28 4.06 3.15
C ALA A 245 -9.47 4.98 1.93
N SER A 246 -9.74 4.40 0.76
CA SER A 246 -9.99 5.14 -0.47
C SER A 246 -11.12 6.16 -0.33
N ARG A 247 -12.28 5.73 0.20
CA ARG A 247 -13.41 6.63 0.43
C ARG A 247 -13.03 7.79 1.36
N SER A 248 -12.40 7.48 2.48
CA SER A 248 -12.01 8.47 3.49
C SER A 248 -11.00 9.48 2.96
N VAL A 249 -10.02 9.02 2.20
CA VAL A 249 -8.99 9.89 1.59
C VAL A 249 -9.63 10.80 0.55
N ARG A 250 -10.46 10.26 -0.36
CA ARG A 250 -11.11 11.04 -1.43
C ARG A 250 -12.19 11.99 -0.93
N GLN A 251 -12.83 11.69 0.20
CA GLN A 251 -13.71 12.65 0.88
C GLN A 251 -12.90 13.83 1.44
N THR A 252 -11.63 13.64 1.75
CA THR A 252 -10.75 14.71 2.28
C THR A 252 -10.09 15.52 1.15
N LYS A 253 -9.59 14.85 0.10
CA LYS A 253 -9.00 15.45 -1.11
C LYS A 253 -9.46 14.65 -2.32
N LYS A 254 -10.40 15.19 -3.10
CA LYS A 254 -11.15 14.48 -4.17
C LYS A 254 -10.26 13.85 -5.24
N ASP A 255 -9.29 14.58 -5.73
CA ASP A 255 -8.48 14.21 -6.91
C ASP A 255 -7.12 13.59 -6.56
N ILE A 256 -6.90 13.20 -5.32
CA ILE A 256 -5.65 12.60 -4.89
C ILE A 256 -5.48 11.19 -5.47
N LEU A 257 -4.31 10.90 -6.01
CA LEU A 257 -3.96 9.55 -6.45
C LEU A 257 -3.79 8.62 -5.24
N LEU A 258 -4.37 7.43 -5.32
CA LEU A 258 -4.17 6.37 -4.34
C LEU A 258 -3.59 5.13 -5.01
N GLY A 259 -2.44 4.68 -4.53
CA GLY A 259 -1.78 3.48 -5.04
C GLY A 259 -1.42 2.48 -3.94
N VAL A 260 -1.02 1.29 -4.36
CA VAL A 260 -0.62 0.20 -3.44
C VAL A 260 0.62 -0.49 -3.98
N PHE A 261 1.66 -0.63 -3.15
CA PHE A 261 2.76 -1.55 -3.38
C PHE A 261 2.30 -2.98 -3.12
N ILE A 262 2.59 -3.88 -4.04
CA ILE A 262 2.19 -5.27 -3.94
C ILE A 262 3.37 -6.21 -4.11
N LEU A 263 3.35 -7.30 -3.36
CA LEU A 263 4.19 -8.46 -3.64
C LEU A 263 3.73 -9.14 -4.93
N PRO A 264 4.55 -10.02 -5.51
CA PRO A 264 4.12 -10.83 -6.65
C PRO A 264 2.78 -11.51 -6.40
N PRO A 265 1.84 -11.49 -7.37
CA PRO A 265 0.51 -12.08 -7.20
C PRO A 265 0.48 -13.58 -6.92
N GLU A 266 1.59 -14.27 -7.14
CA GLU A 266 1.80 -15.68 -6.78
C GLU A 266 2.03 -15.88 -5.27
N PHE A 267 2.47 -14.85 -4.51
CA PHE A 267 2.65 -14.90 -3.06
C PHE A 267 1.30 -14.79 -2.35
N THR A 268 0.45 -15.81 -2.54
CA THR A 268 -0.94 -15.78 -2.10
C THR A 268 -1.11 -15.82 -0.58
N GLU A 269 -0.08 -16.28 0.16
CA GLU A 269 -0.02 -16.29 1.63
C GLU A 269 -0.10 -14.88 2.23
N CYS A 270 0.39 -13.87 1.51
CA CYS A 270 0.37 -12.48 1.95
C CYS A 270 -1.04 -11.87 1.94
N GLY A 271 -2.02 -12.55 1.35
CA GLY A 271 -3.41 -12.11 1.35
C GLY A 271 -3.67 -10.85 0.51
N GLN A 272 -2.77 -10.45 -0.38
CA GLN A 272 -2.99 -9.39 -1.34
C GLN A 272 -3.69 -9.93 -2.59
N ASP A 273 -4.88 -9.46 -2.86
CA ASP A 273 -5.61 -9.80 -4.10
C ASP A 273 -6.08 -8.51 -4.77
N VAL A 274 -5.26 -8.01 -5.70
CA VAL A 274 -5.53 -6.79 -6.46
C VAL A 274 -6.90 -6.84 -7.14
N GLY A 275 -7.31 -8.00 -7.61
CA GLY A 275 -8.61 -8.18 -8.24
C GLY A 275 -9.79 -7.76 -7.38
N LYS A 276 -9.65 -7.88 -6.04
CA LYS A 276 -10.70 -7.51 -5.08
C LYS A 276 -10.71 -6.02 -4.71
N PHE A 277 -9.61 -5.29 -4.88
CA PHE A 277 -9.53 -3.89 -4.47
C PHE A 277 -9.15 -2.90 -5.60
N LYS A 278 -8.91 -3.38 -6.82
CA LYS A 278 -8.53 -2.56 -7.97
C LYS A 278 -9.44 -1.36 -8.25
N SER A 279 -10.74 -1.48 -8.00
CA SER A 279 -11.72 -0.40 -8.22
C SER A 279 -11.64 0.74 -7.19
N TYR A 280 -10.84 0.57 -6.14
CA TYR A 280 -10.67 1.56 -5.08
C TYR A 280 -9.34 2.29 -5.13
N ILE A 281 -8.47 1.93 -6.07
CA ILE A 281 -7.14 2.50 -6.27
C ILE A 281 -6.92 2.92 -7.71
N ASP A 282 -5.97 3.80 -7.95
CA ASP A 282 -5.61 4.30 -9.28
C ASP A 282 -4.37 3.59 -9.85
N VAL A 283 -3.47 3.15 -8.96
CA VAL A 283 -2.17 2.60 -9.34
C VAL A 283 -1.80 1.39 -8.49
N VAL A 284 -1.19 0.38 -9.10
CA VAL A 284 -0.49 -0.71 -8.41
C VAL A 284 0.99 -0.69 -8.76
N LEU A 285 1.82 -0.93 -7.75
CA LEU A 285 3.27 -1.00 -7.88
C LEU A 285 3.74 -2.41 -7.53
N PRO A 286 3.78 -3.34 -8.50
CA PRO A 286 4.31 -4.67 -8.26
C PRO A 286 5.83 -4.59 -7.99
N MET A 287 6.27 -5.18 -6.87
CA MET A 287 7.67 -5.30 -6.49
C MET A 287 8.35 -6.31 -7.41
N SER A 288 9.03 -5.81 -8.43
CA SER A 288 9.64 -6.63 -9.50
C SER A 288 11.11 -6.95 -9.21
N TYR A 289 11.41 -7.29 -7.94
CA TYR A 289 12.76 -7.62 -7.45
C TYR A 289 13.12 -9.06 -7.82
N TYR A 290 13.24 -9.32 -9.12
CA TYR A 290 13.37 -10.68 -9.65
C TYR A 290 14.54 -11.46 -9.07
N LYS A 291 15.61 -10.78 -8.67
CA LYS A 291 16.79 -11.44 -8.07
C LYS A 291 16.59 -11.83 -6.61
N ASP A 292 15.91 -10.98 -5.84
CA ASP A 292 15.69 -11.23 -4.42
C ASP A 292 14.81 -12.46 -4.19
N TRP A 293 14.07 -12.86 -5.24
CA TRP A 293 13.19 -14.03 -5.22
C TRP A 293 13.60 -15.13 -6.20
N ASP A 294 14.87 -15.15 -6.64
CA ASP A 294 15.45 -16.16 -7.52
C ASP A 294 14.71 -16.37 -8.86
N PHE A 295 14.07 -15.30 -9.36
CA PHE A 295 13.46 -15.31 -10.69
C PHE A 295 14.41 -14.81 -11.77
N THR A 296 14.12 -15.21 -13.01
CA THR A 296 14.84 -14.70 -14.18
C THR A 296 14.30 -13.35 -14.65
N PRO A 297 15.07 -12.56 -15.42
CA PRO A 297 14.55 -11.32 -16.02
C PRO A 297 13.26 -11.52 -16.85
N SER A 298 13.08 -12.68 -17.48
CA SER A 298 11.89 -13.01 -18.27
C SER A 298 10.61 -13.08 -17.44
N TRP A 299 10.70 -13.42 -16.17
CA TRP A 299 9.57 -13.38 -15.24
C TRP A 299 8.96 -11.97 -15.13
N VAL A 300 9.76 -10.91 -15.30
CA VAL A 300 9.21 -9.55 -15.28
C VAL A 300 8.32 -9.29 -16.49
N TYR A 301 8.78 -9.59 -17.70
CA TYR A 301 8.14 -9.20 -18.96
C TYR A 301 7.43 -10.31 -19.73
N GLY A 302 7.31 -11.49 -19.15
CA GLY A 302 6.67 -12.64 -19.79
C GLY A 302 5.24 -12.35 -20.26
N LYS A 303 4.83 -12.89 -21.42
CA LYS A 303 3.50 -12.66 -22.00
C LYS A 303 2.40 -13.55 -21.42
N ASN A 304 2.75 -14.73 -20.90
CA ASN A 304 1.82 -15.77 -20.48
C ASN A 304 1.97 -16.11 -19.00
N SER A 305 3.01 -15.60 -18.33
CA SER A 305 3.30 -15.80 -16.92
C SER A 305 4.24 -14.70 -16.42
N GLY A 306 4.35 -14.56 -15.11
CA GLY A 306 5.25 -13.63 -14.45
C GLY A 306 4.55 -12.39 -13.93
N ILE A 307 5.31 -11.55 -13.22
CA ILE A 307 4.70 -10.52 -12.38
C ILE A 307 3.85 -9.51 -13.14
N LEU A 308 4.27 -9.04 -14.31
CA LEU A 308 3.48 -8.06 -15.08
C LEU A 308 2.25 -8.71 -15.71
N TYR A 309 2.35 -9.94 -16.19
CA TYR A 309 1.21 -10.69 -16.71
C TYR A 309 0.15 -10.91 -15.64
N ASP A 310 0.53 -11.45 -14.49
CA ASP A 310 -0.39 -11.77 -13.41
C ASP A 310 -0.99 -10.51 -12.78
N THR A 311 -0.18 -9.45 -12.62
CA THR A 311 -0.68 -8.16 -12.16
C THR A 311 -1.69 -7.58 -13.13
N GLN A 312 -1.42 -7.56 -14.44
CA GLN A 312 -2.32 -7.02 -15.46
C GLN A 312 -3.64 -7.80 -15.51
N LYS A 313 -3.57 -9.14 -15.44
CA LYS A 313 -4.74 -10.01 -15.41
C LYS A 313 -5.67 -9.71 -14.23
N LYS A 314 -5.09 -9.46 -13.04
CA LYS A 314 -5.85 -9.14 -11.81
C LYS A 314 -6.26 -7.66 -11.75
N ALA A 315 -5.37 -6.74 -12.08
CA ALA A 315 -5.59 -5.30 -11.96
C ALA A 315 -6.46 -4.73 -13.10
N LYS A 316 -6.50 -5.38 -14.26
CA LYS A 316 -7.26 -4.97 -15.46
C LYS A 316 -6.97 -3.51 -15.87
N ASN A 317 -7.87 -2.57 -15.55
CA ASN A 317 -7.79 -1.16 -15.96
C ASN A 317 -7.03 -0.25 -14.98
N THR A 318 -6.47 -0.80 -13.90
CA THR A 318 -5.65 -0.03 -12.96
C THR A 318 -4.26 0.20 -13.57
N SER A 319 -3.70 1.39 -13.40
CA SER A 319 -2.34 1.68 -13.86
C SER A 319 -1.31 0.84 -13.14
N ILE A 320 -0.31 0.33 -13.86
CA ILE A 320 0.76 -0.51 -13.33
C ILE A 320 2.08 0.23 -13.45
N ILE A 321 2.81 0.34 -12.35
CA ILE A 321 4.17 0.92 -12.28
C ILE A 321 5.07 -0.11 -11.60
N PRO A 322 5.81 -0.93 -12.36
CA PRO A 322 6.72 -1.91 -11.76
C PRO A 322 7.81 -1.21 -10.96
N THR A 323 8.09 -1.75 -9.79
CA THR A 323 9.14 -1.26 -8.89
C THR A 323 10.34 -2.21 -8.91
N PHE A 324 11.53 -1.67 -9.12
CA PHE A 324 12.79 -2.38 -9.21
C PHE A 324 13.77 -1.94 -8.12
N ASP A 325 14.68 -2.81 -7.75
CA ASP A 325 15.95 -2.45 -7.13
C ASP A 325 16.87 -1.73 -8.13
N LEU A 326 17.89 -1.05 -7.65
CA LEU A 326 18.85 -0.41 -8.55
C LEU A 326 19.80 -1.46 -9.16
N PRO A 327 20.04 -1.42 -10.49
CA PRO A 327 20.94 -2.37 -11.11
C PRO A 327 22.39 -2.19 -10.61
N SER A 328 23.11 -3.29 -10.43
CA SER A 328 24.57 -3.26 -10.35
C SER A 328 25.17 -2.87 -11.71
N SER A 329 26.47 -2.60 -11.76
CA SER A 329 27.15 -2.28 -13.02
C SER A 329 26.99 -3.37 -14.08
N THR A 330 27.04 -4.64 -13.66
CA THR A 330 26.89 -5.82 -14.53
C THR A 330 25.45 -6.10 -14.97
N GLN A 331 24.47 -5.48 -14.36
CA GLN A 331 23.03 -5.72 -14.62
C GLN A 331 22.39 -4.71 -15.57
N LYS A 332 23.08 -3.64 -15.94
CA LYS A 332 22.48 -2.57 -16.76
C LYS A 332 21.89 -3.09 -18.08
N ASP A 333 22.54 -4.02 -18.74
CA ASP A 333 22.04 -4.57 -20.00
C ASP A 333 20.84 -5.49 -19.80
N SER A 334 20.78 -6.21 -18.68
CA SER A 334 19.56 -6.95 -18.29
C SER A 334 18.39 -6.02 -18.10
N TYR A 335 18.57 -4.89 -17.41
CA TYR A 335 17.50 -3.89 -17.22
C TYR A 335 17.09 -3.22 -18.54
N LYS A 336 18.01 -2.88 -19.42
CA LYS A 336 17.68 -2.40 -20.78
C LYS A 336 16.83 -3.43 -21.53
N THR A 337 17.19 -4.69 -21.45
CA THR A 337 16.43 -5.80 -22.06
C THR A 337 15.04 -5.92 -21.46
N ILE A 338 14.93 -5.91 -20.11
CA ILE A 338 13.65 -5.93 -19.39
C ILE A 338 12.77 -4.79 -19.89
N PHE A 339 13.28 -3.57 -19.95
CA PHE A 339 12.48 -2.40 -20.34
C PHE A 339 12.07 -2.45 -21.81
N LYS A 340 12.97 -2.81 -22.73
CA LYS A 340 12.63 -3.00 -24.14
C LYS A 340 11.54 -4.05 -24.33
N LYS A 341 11.61 -5.18 -23.62
CA LYS A 341 10.61 -6.24 -23.67
C LYS A 341 9.30 -5.83 -23.01
N THR A 342 9.36 -5.11 -21.87
CA THR A 342 8.18 -4.55 -21.22
C THR A 342 7.46 -3.58 -22.12
N GLN A 343 8.17 -2.67 -22.79
CA GLN A 343 7.59 -1.73 -23.75
C GLN A 343 6.85 -2.43 -24.90
N LYS A 344 7.44 -3.55 -25.41
CA LYS A 344 6.85 -4.36 -26.47
C LYS A 344 5.61 -5.13 -25.99
N ASN A 345 5.71 -5.76 -24.82
CA ASN A 345 4.68 -6.69 -24.33
C ASN A 345 3.56 -5.98 -23.57
N TYR A 346 3.86 -4.85 -22.94
CA TYR A 346 2.95 -4.06 -22.09
C TYR A 346 3.01 -2.56 -22.45
N PRO A 347 2.59 -2.14 -23.65
CA PRO A 347 2.76 -0.77 -24.15
C PRO A 347 2.04 0.29 -23.32
N LYS A 348 1.08 -0.12 -22.48
CA LYS A 348 0.38 0.78 -21.55
C LYS A 348 1.20 1.13 -20.30
N ILE A 349 2.23 0.34 -19.97
CA ILE A 349 3.15 0.67 -18.87
C ILE A 349 4.07 1.80 -19.38
N LYS A 350 3.93 2.99 -18.81
CA LYS A 350 4.69 4.19 -19.19
C LYS A 350 5.67 4.65 -18.12
N CYS A 351 5.55 4.11 -16.91
CA CYS A 351 6.37 4.51 -15.78
C CYS A 351 7.03 3.28 -15.15
N ILE A 352 8.23 3.47 -14.64
CA ILE A 352 8.91 2.53 -13.73
C ILE A 352 9.32 3.27 -12.47
N ASN A 353 9.44 2.53 -11.39
CA ASN A 353 9.92 3.02 -10.11
C ASN A 353 11.16 2.24 -9.67
N TYR A 354 12.11 2.93 -9.06
CA TYR A 354 13.26 2.30 -8.39
C TYR A 354 13.17 2.49 -6.90
N PHE A 355 13.42 1.44 -6.14
CA PHE A 355 13.60 1.50 -4.71
C PHE A 355 15.09 1.73 -4.39
N ILE A 356 15.41 2.80 -3.65
CA ILE A 356 16.76 3.09 -3.18
C ILE A 356 16.90 2.59 -1.75
N TYR A 357 17.59 1.48 -1.59
CA TYR A 357 17.92 0.90 -0.29
C TYR A 357 18.96 1.74 0.45
N GLY A 358 18.78 1.89 1.76
CA GLY A 358 19.72 2.57 2.64
C GLY A 358 19.93 4.04 2.30
N LYS A 359 21.14 4.55 2.57
CA LYS A 359 21.50 5.95 2.32
C LYS A 359 21.76 6.18 0.83
N TRP A 360 21.04 7.13 0.22
CA TRP A 360 21.24 7.50 -1.17
C TRP A 360 22.62 8.12 -1.42
N LYS A 361 23.15 7.90 -2.62
CA LYS A 361 24.42 8.48 -3.12
C LYS A 361 24.20 8.92 -4.56
N GLU A 362 24.96 9.89 -5.06
CA GLU A 362 24.87 10.27 -6.48
C GLU A 362 25.16 9.08 -7.41
N SER A 363 26.00 8.14 -6.98
CA SER A 363 26.28 6.90 -7.73
C SER A 363 25.01 6.05 -7.96
N HIS A 364 23.98 6.14 -7.09
CA HIS A 364 22.73 5.44 -7.31
C HIS A 364 21.98 6.03 -8.52
N PHE A 365 21.94 7.34 -8.65
CA PHE A 365 21.33 8.01 -9.82
C PHE A 365 22.07 7.68 -11.13
N LYS A 366 23.40 7.52 -11.08
CA LYS A 366 24.22 7.09 -12.23
C LYS A 366 23.95 5.63 -12.66
N LYS A 367 23.40 4.80 -11.78
CA LYS A 367 23.01 3.41 -12.07
C LYS A 367 21.63 3.30 -12.71
N ILE A 368 20.79 4.33 -12.62
CA ILE A 368 19.45 4.31 -13.20
C ILE A 368 19.53 4.02 -14.70
N VAL A 369 18.78 3.02 -15.12
CA VAL A 369 18.46 2.77 -16.52
C VAL A 369 17.10 3.41 -16.79
N TYR A 370 17.07 4.43 -17.64
CA TYR A 370 15.83 5.17 -17.92
C TYR A 370 14.88 4.35 -18.78
N TYR A 371 13.59 4.54 -18.53
CA TYR A 371 12.52 3.83 -19.24
C TYR A 371 11.99 4.60 -20.42
#